data_48b2069a19d4e6a0c4abae4449299860
#
_entry.id   48b2069a19d4e6a0c4abae4449299860
#
_cell.length_a   1.000
_cell.length_b   1.000
_cell.length_c   1.000
_cell.angle_alpha   90.00
_cell.angle_beta   90.00
_cell.angle_gamma   90.00
#
_symmetry.space_group_name_H-M   'P 1'
#
loop_
_entity.id
_entity.type
_entity.pdbx_description
1 polymer ?
#
loop_
_entity_poly.entity_id
_entity_poly.type
_entity_poly.pdbx_seq_one_letter_code
_entity_poly.pdbx_strand_id
1 'polypeptide(L)'
;MKKVTLLIPVYNEEAMLPTLYQRLIELINRNSAYEWEILFINDGSSDRTLEVIRRLRQTDSRVNFVNLSRNFGKEIAMLAGFDYATGDCCVVMDADLQDPPELVDQM
;
A
#
# COMPACT_ATOMS: atom_id res chain seq x y z
N MET A 1 -1.23 21.29 -2.64
CA MET A 1 -0.39 20.16 -2.20
C MET A 1 -0.62 18.97 -3.13
N LYS A 2 0.44 18.39 -3.68
CA LYS A 2 0.31 17.21 -4.53
C LYS A 2 0.07 15.97 -3.68
N LYS A 3 -0.72 15.06 -4.21
CA LYS A 3 -1.04 13.80 -3.56
C LYS A 3 -0.24 12.65 -4.19
N VAL A 4 0.39 11.84 -3.35
CA VAL A 4 1.14 10.66 -3.78
C VAL A 4 0.41 9.41 -3.28
N THR A 5 0.14 8.46 -4.17
CA THR A 5 -0.40 7.16 -3.81
C THR A 5 0.72 6.14 -3.76
N LEU A 6 0.88 5.49 -2.60
CA LEU A 6 1.74 4.32 -2.45
C LEU A 6 0.89 3.08 -2.74
N LEU A 7 1.12 2.44 -3.88
CA LEU A 7 0.33 1.31 -4.34
C LEU A 7 1.07 0.01 -4.00
N ILE A 8 0.46 -0.82 -3.17
CA ILE A 8 1.13 -1.98 -2.59
C ILE A 8 0.29 -3.23 -2.82
N PRO A 9 0.63 -4.07 -3.84
CA PRO A 9 -0.01 -5.36 -3.99
C PRO A 9 0.40 -6.29 -2.86
N VAL A 10 -0.55 -6.97 -2.26
CA VAL A 10 -0.28 -7.90 -1.15
C VAL A 10 -0.95 -9.24 -1.42
N TYR A 11 -0.26 -10.31 -1.02
CA TYR A 11 -0.80 -11.68 -1.08
C TYR A 11 -0.19 -12.48 0.06
N ASN A 12 -1.05 -12.85 1.04
CA ASN A 12 -0.63 -13.61 2.23
C ASN A 12 0.55 -12.95 2.98
N GLU A 13 0.38 -11.65 3.29
CA GLU A 13 1.42 -10.83 3.92
C GLU A 13 1.04 -10.39 5.34
N GLU A 14 0.18 -11.13 6.04
CA GLU A 14 -0.31 -10.70 7.35
C GLU A 14 0.81 -10.41 8.35
N ALA A 15 1.90 -11.20 8.30
CA ALA A 15 3.03 -11.04 9.23
C ALA A 15 3.86 -9.80 8.93
N MET A 16 3.95 -9.40 7.67
CA MET A 16 4.80 -8.28 7.23
C MET A 16 4.11 -6.92 7.30
N LEU A 17 2.77 -6.89 7.21
CA LEU A 17 2.03 -5.64 7.10
C LEU A 17 2.28 -4.66 8.25
N PRO A 18 2.31 -5.08 9.53
CA PRO A 18 2.57 -4.14 10.61
C PRO A 18 3.94 -3.46 10.50
N THR A 19 4.98 -4.22 10.15
CA THR A 19 6.33 -3.68 9.96
C THR A 19 6.38 -2.74 8.76
N LEU A 20 5.79 -3.14 7.64
CA LEU A 20 5.72 -2.32 6.45
C LEU A 20 4.99 -1.00 6.74
N TYR A 21 3.86 -1.07 7.44
CA TYR A 21 3.09 0.13 7.78
C TYR A 21 3.92 1.12 8.59
N GLN A 22 4.67 0.65 9.59
CA GLN A 22 5.53 1.51 10.41
C GLN A 22 6.56 2.23 9.54
N ARG A 23 7.17 1.53 8.60
CA ARG A 23 8.16 2.14 7.71
C ARG A 23 7.52 3.15 6.77
N LEU A 24 6.29 2.88 6.29
CA LEU A 24 5.56 3.83 5.46
C LEU A 24 5.21 5.11 6.22
N ILE A 25 4.83 4.99 7.48
CA ILE A 25 4.53 6.15 8.32
C ILE A 25 5.79 7.00 8.52
N GLU A 26 6.94 6.39 8.76
CA GLU A 26 8.21 7.13 8.87
C GLU A 26 8.52 7.88 7.57
N LEU A 27 8.34 7.23 6.43
CA LEU A 27 8.53 7.86 5.12
C LEU A 27 7.61 9.07 4.95
N ILE A 28 6.32 8.90 5.26
CA ILE A 28 5.32 9.96 5.13
C ILE A 28 5.68 11.15 6.02
N ASN A 29 6.09 10.88 7.25
CA ASN A 29 6.45 11.94 8.19
C ASN A 29 7.68 12.74 7.74
N ARG A 30 8.62 12.08 7.05
CA ARG A 30 9.80 12.78 6.48
C ARG A 30 9.45 13.60 5.24
N ASN A 31 8.33 13.31 4.59
CA ASN A 31 7.92 13.94 3.33
C ASN A 31 6.55 14.62 3.48
N SER A 32 6.43 15.47 4.49
CA SER A 32 5.17 16.11 4.85
C SER A 32 4.70 17.18 3.87
N ALA A 33 5.52 17.50 2.85
CA ALA A 33 5.13 18.45 1.79
C ALA A 33 4.07 17.87 0.84
N TYR A 34 3.82 16.56 0.90
CA TYR A 34 2.86 15.88 0.06
C TYR A 34 1.69 15.36 0.89
N GLU A 35 0.52 15.26 0.24
CA GLU A 35 -0.60 14.49 0.76
C GLU A 35 -0.40 13.03 0.33
N TRP A 36 -0.68 12.08 1.22
CA TRP A 36 -0.37 10.67 0.97
C TRP A 36 -1.61 9.79 1.03
N GLU A 37 -1.66 8.82 0.13
CA GLU A 37 -2.59 7.70 0.17
C GLU A 37 -1.79 6.41 0.17
N ILE A 38 -2.13 5.47 1.06
CA ILE A 38 -1.59 4.12 1.07
C ILE A 38 -2.69 3.21 0.52
N LEU A 39 -2.48 2.65 -0.67
CA LEU A 39 -3.49 1.81 -1.32
C LEU A 39 -2.99 0.38 -1.40
N PHE A 40 -3.54 -0.48 -0.55
CA PHE A 40 -3.26 -1.90 -0.58
C PHE A 40 -4.18 -2.59 -1.58
N ILE A 41 -3.60 -3.45 -2.43
CA ILE A 41 -4.38 -4.31 -3.33
C ILE A 41 -4.26 -5.72 -2.82
N ASN A 42 -5.31 -6.21 -2.16
CA ASN A 42 -5.32 -7.56 -1.62
C ASN A 42 -5.65 -8.55 -2.76
N ASP A 43 -4.65 -9.27 -3.22
CA ASP A 43 -4.74 -10.14 -4.37
C ASP A 43 -5.23 -11.55 -3.97
N GLY A 44 -6.41 -11.60 -3.36
CA GLY A 44 -7.06 -12.85 -3.00
C GLY A 44 -6.36 -13.62 -1.90
N SER A 45 -5.83 -12.94 -0.87
CA SER A 45 -5.15 -13.59 0.25
C SER A 45 -6.05 -14.60 0.96
N SER A 46 -5.47 -15.73 1.35
CA SER A 46 -6.15 -16.78 2.12
C SER A 46 -5.91 -16.68 3.62
N ASP A 47 -4.98 -15.83 4.05
CA ASP A 47 -4.67 -15.60 5.46
C ASP A 47 -5.45 -14.38 6.00
N ARG A 48 -4.97 -13.77 7.08
CA ARG A 48 -5.61 -12.61 7.71
C ARG A 48 -5.15 -11.26 7.15
N THR A 49 -4.54 -11.23 5.97
CA THR A 49 -4.05 -10.00 5.36
C THR A 49 -5.13 -8.93 5.28
N LEU A 50 -6.33 -9.28 4.79
CA LEU A 50 -7.43 -8.33 4.69
C LEU A 50 -7.84 -7.77 6.05
N GLU A 51 -7.88 -8.61 7.08
CA GLU A 51 -8.23 -8.19 8.43
C GLU A 51 -7.22 -7.16 8.97
N VAL A 52 -5.93 -7.40 8.75
CA VAL A 52 -4.88 -6.46 9.15
C VAL A 52 -5.05 -5.12 8.42
N ILE A 53 -5.31 -5.14 7.12
CA ILE A 53 -5.52 -3.92 6.35
C ILE A 53 -6.72 -3.14 6.89
N ARG A 54 -7.82 -3.81 7.19
CA ARG A 54 -9.02 -3.17 7.73
C ARG A 54 -8.73 -2.49 9.07
N ARG A 55 -7.94 -3.11 9.92
CA ARG A 55 -7.53 -2.52 11.20
C ARG A 55 -6.68 -1.28 11.00
N LEU A 56 -5.74 -1.32 10.06
CA LEU A 56 -4.93 -0.15 9.72
C LEU A 56 -5.81 1.01 9.23
N ARG A 57 -6.80 0.71 8.40
CA ARG A 57 -7.71 1.73 7.88
C ARG A 57 -8.55 2.37 9.00
N GLN A 58 -8.92 1.61 10.02
CA GLN A 58 -9.70 2.14 11.14
C GLN A 58 -8.93 3.19 11.93
N THR A 59 -7.60 3.09 11.98
CA THR A 59 -6.76 4.01 12.74
C THR A 59 -6.12 5.08 11.86
N ASP A 60 -6.09 4.90 10.55
CA ASP A 60 -5.44 5.82 9.62
C ASP A 60 -6.29 5.97 8.35
N SER A 61 -6.90 7.14 8.19
CA SER A 61 -7.78 7.42 7.05
C SER A 61 -7.03 7.48 5.71
N ARG A 62 -5.70 7.56 5.72
CA ARG A 62 -4.89 7.53 4.50
C ARG A 62 -4.83 6.13 3.89
N VAL A 63 -5.15 5.09 4.67
CA VAL A 63 -5.14 3.71 4.21
C VAL A 63 -6.43 3.40 3.48
N ASN A 64 -6.31 2.95 2.25
CA ASN A 64 -7.41 2.43 1.44
C ASN A 64 -7.04 1.05 0.92
N PHE A 65 -8.01 0.29 0.45
CA PHE A 65 -7.71 -1.02 -0.11
C PHE A 65 -8.71 -1.42 -1.19
N VAL A 66 -8.23 -2.28 -2.09
CA VAL A 66 -9.06 -3.00 -3.07
C VAL A 66 -8.91 -4.48 -2.75
N ASN A 67 -10.02 -5.19 -2.64
CA ASN A 67 -10.03 -6.61 -2.33
C ASN A 67 -10.45 -7.40 -3.56
N LEU A 68 -9.51 -8.12 -4.16
CA LEU A 68 -9.81 -8.97 -5.31
C LEU A 68 -10.42 -10.29 -4.85
N SER A 69 -11.34 -10.85 -5.64
CA SER A 69 -12.09 -12.04 -5.27
C SER A 69 -11.25 -13.32 -5.25
N ARG A 70 -10.09 -13.29 -5.89
CA ARG A 70 -9.15 -14.42 -5.93
C ARG A 70 -7.77 -13.90 -6.31
N ASN A 71 -6.76 -14.77 -6.23
CA ASN A 71 -5.43 -14.41 -6.68
C ASN A 71 -5.39 -14.33 -8.22
N PHE A 72 -5.14 -13.14 -8.74
CA PHE A 72 -5.01 -12.87 -10.18
C PHE A 72 -3.56 -12.65 -10.60
N GLY A 73 -2.65 -12.51 -9.62
CA GLY A 73 -1.25 -12.21 -9.89
C GLY A 73 -0.94 -10.72 -9.72
N LYS A 74 0.32 -10.42 -9.45
CA LYS A 74 0.80 -9.07 -9.13
C LYS A 74 0.48 -8.05 -10.21
N GLU A 75 0.62 -8.44 -11.49
CA GLU A 75 0.39 -7.50 -12.59
C GLU A 75 -1.08 -7.07 -12.67
N ILE A 76 -2.00 -8.01 -12.50
CA ILE A 76 -3.44 -7.70 -12.49
C ILE A 76 -3.78 -6.85 -11.26
N ALA A 77 -3.20 -7.18 -10.11
CA ALA A 77 -3.40 -6.41 -8.89
C ALA A 77 -2.94 -4.96 -9.08
N MET A 78 -1.80 -4.73 -9.71
CA MET A 78 -1.31 -3.38 -10.01
C MET A 78 -2.26 -2.62 -10.93
N LEU A 79 -2.79 -3.27 -11.97
CA LEU A 79 -3.75 -2.63 -12.87
C LEU A 79 -5.01 -2.22 -12.13
N ALA A 80 -5.53 -3.08 -11.26
CA ALA A 80 -6.68 -2.74 -10.43
C ALA A 80 -6.37 -1.54 -9.54
N GLY A 81 -5.17 -1.50 -8.96
CA GLY A 81 -4.74 -0.39 -8.12
C GLY A 81 -4.69 0.93 -8.86
N PHE A 82 -4.19 0.96 -10.09
CA PHE A 82 -4.15 2.19 -10.87
C PHE A 82 -5.53 2.76 -11.15
N ASP A 83 -6.55 1.90 -11.30
CA ASP A 83 -7.92 2.34 -11.52
C ASP A 83 -8.51 3.04 -10.28
N TYR A 84 -8.06 2.68 -9.08
CA TYR A 84 -8.58 3.19 -7.83
C TYR A 84 -7.69 4.24 -7.15
N ALA A 85 -6.45 4.41 -7.62
CA ALA A 85 -5.54 5.39 -7.03
C ALA A 85 -6.06 6.81 -7.26
N THR A 86 -6.01 7.64 -6.22
CA THR A 86 -6.50 9.01 -6.27
C THR A 86 -5.39 10.05 -6.29
N GLY A 87 -4.13 9.61 -6.16
CA GLY A 87 -3.00 10.54 -6.15
C GLY A 87 -2.63 11.08 -7.52
N ASP A 88 -1.94 12.22 -7.52
CA ASP A 88 -1.36 12.80 -8.74
C ASP A 88 -0.19 11.98 -9.27
N CYS A 89 0.47 11.26 -8.37
CA CYS A 89 1.60 10.39 -8.66
C CYS A 89 1.39 9.06 -7.94
N CYS A 90 1.74 7.96 -8.59
CA CYS A 90 1.59 6.64 -8.03
C CYS A 90 2.95 5.93 -7.97
N VAL A 91 3.34 5.48 -6.78
CA VAL A 91 4.58 4.72 -6.56
C VAL A 91 4.20 3.30 -6.18
N VAL A 92 4.68 2.32 -6.93
CA VAL A 92 4.44 0.91 -6.65
C VAL A 92 5.55 0.36 -5.77
N MET A 93 5.18 -0.33 -4.69
CA MET A 93 6.10 -0.92 -3.74
C MET A 93 5.72 -2.36 -3.44
N ASP A 94 6.72 -3.22 -3.20
CA ASP A 94 6.49 -4.60 -2.77
C ASP A 94 6.33 -4.69 -1.26
N ALA A 95 5.35 -5.48 -0.82
CA ALA A 95 5.05 -5.66 0.59
C ALA A 95 6.13 -6.46 1.34
N ASP A 96 6.96 -7.21 0.63
CA ASP A 96 8.02 -8.02 1.23
C ASP A 96 9.30 -7.22 1.54
N LEU A 97 9.25 -5.89 1.32
CA LEU A 97 10.36 -4.99 1.60
C LEU A 97 11.61 -5.21 0.75
N GLN A 98 11.49 -5.86 -0.42
CA GLN A 98 12.60 -5.96 -1.37
C GLN A 98 13.00 -4.58 -1.88
N ASP A 99 12.00 -3.69 -2.03
CA ASP A 99 12.22 -2.30 -2.41
C ASP A 99 12.03 -1.45 -1.16
N PRO A 100 13.11 -1.07 -0.44
CA PRO A 100 12.96 -0.30 0.78
C PRO A 100 12.20 1.01 0.55
N PRO A 101 11.23 1.36 1.42
CA PRO A 101 10.49 2.62 1.28
C PRO A 101 11.37 3.84 1.21
N GLU A 102 12.54 3.79 1.82
CA GLU A 102 13.49 4.89 1.85
C GLU A 102 13.96 5.32 0.45
N LEU A 103 13.86 4.43 -0.55
CA LEU A 103 14.21 4.78 -1.93
C LEU A 103 13.33 5.87 -2.51
N VAL A 104 12.10 5.99 -2.02
CA VAL A 104 11.18 7.03 -2.48
C VAL A 104 11.72 8.42 -2.16
N ASP A 105 12.47 8.57 -1.08
CA ASP A 105 13.07 9.84 -0.67
C ASP A 105 14.07 10.38 -1.70
N GLN A 106 14.60 9.51 -2.56
CA GLN A 106 15.63 9.85 -3.53
C GLN A 106 15.05 10.16 -4.92
N MET A 107 13.78 10.04 -5.09
CA MET A 107 13.10 10.27 -6.37
C MET A 107 12.78 11.73 -6.65
#